data_180f4185bcf100aee2fcd3e07bc16ee2
#
_entry.id   180f4185bcf100aee2fcd3e07bc16ee2
#
_cell.length_a   1.000
_cell.length_b   1.000
_cell.length_c   1.000
_cell.angle_alpha   90.00
_cell.angle_beta   90.00
_cell.angle_gamma   90.00
#
_symmetry.space_group_name_H-M   'P 1'
#
loop_
_entity.id
_entity.type
_entity.pdbx_description
1 polymer ?
#
loop_
_entity_poly.entity_id
_entity_poly.type
_entity_poly.pdbx_seq_one_letter_code
_entity_poly.pdbx_strand_id
1 'polypeptide(L)'
;MSDSPEARNGQDRPADAPVRVGTRGSALARTQTVTVAEQLGREAGLEHELEVIRTEGDVTTGSLASLGGTGVFASALRAAVIDGRVDMAVHSLKDLPAAQPEELEIVAVPLRADLRDALCARDGLTLETLPEGARVGTGSPRRVAQLKALRPDLELVDIRGNVQTRLARVPGLEPHDDHAPAAEGSPRGDLDAVVLACAGLDRLGLADVITERIDTDVMLPAPGQGALAVEVKAPEGDWIGEGFLADETVDVTTREGRLRAGLELVDDLHTHVAVTAERALLLRLEAGCAAPIGAVARVEDGIVPGEDGAPDRTAPRIVLDAMVAALDGSRILRQSSSVQLDPVPDDLVEDPAQAQEWISDTLHMAAGALGVHVAEAFVAAGAGLLPGPARGARRPAARGSAGGT
;
A
#
# COMPACT_ATOMS: atom_id res chain seq x y z
N MET A 1 -14.73 -46.32 3.06
CA MET A 1 -15.53 -45.13 3.35
C MET A 1 -14.59 -44.18 4.08
N SER A 2 -13.96 -43.27 3.35
CA SER A 2 -13.05 -42.27 3.92
C SER A 2 -13.85 -40.97 3.93
N ASP A 3 -14.23 -40.53 5.13
CA ASP A 3 -14.78 -39.21 5.36
C ASP A 3 -13.67 -38.18 5.11
N SER A 4 -13.73 -37.50 3.99
CA SER A 4 -13.00 -36.25 3.78
C SER A 4 -13.75 -35.18 4.58
N PRO A 5 -13.08 -34.35 5.39
CA PRO A 5 -13.75 -33.23 6.02
C PRO A 5 -14.07 -32.20 4.93
N GLU A 6 -15.34 -32.17 4.51
CA GLU A 6 -15.89 -31.06 3.73
C GLU A 6 -15.59 -29.75 4.47
N ALA A 7 -14.93 -28.81 3.80
CA ALA A 7 -14.71 -27.46 4.26
C ALA A 7 -16.08 -26.84 4.61
N ARG A 8 -16.38 -26.71 5.90
CA ARG A 8 -17.56 -26.01 6.38
C ARG A 8 -17.39 -24.54 6.00
N ASN A 9 -18.24 -24.07 5.12
CA ASN A 9 -18.38 -22.66 4.75
C ASN A 9 -18.51 -21.81 6.02
N GLY A 10 -17.82 -20.65 6.06
CA GLY A 10 -17.70 -19.78 7.22
C GLY A 10 -19.01 -19.19 7.79
N GLN A 11 -20.15 -19.48 7.17
CA GLN A 11 -21.47 -18.94 7.55
C GLN A 11 -22.08 -19.54 8.84
N ASP A 12 -21.54 -20.66 9.36
CA ASP A 12 -22.11 -21.34 10.55
C ASP A 12 -21.33 -21.09 11.87
N ARG A 13 -20.42 -20.10 11.90
CA ARG A 13 -19.66 -19.81 13.12
C ARG A 13 -20.46 -18.90 14.06
N PRO A 14 -20.38 -19.12 15.41
CA PRO A 14 -21.00 -18.23 16.39
C PRO A 14 -20.55 -16.78 16.23
N ALA A 15 -21.42 -15.82 16.54
CA ALA A 15 -21.12 -14.40 16.43
C ALA A 15 -19.96 -13.93 17.34
N ASP A 16 -19.68 -14.68 18.41
CA ASP A 16 -18.62 -14.47 19.39
C ASP A 16 -17.33 -15.26 19.11
N ALA A 17 -17.29 -16.05 18.02
CA ALA A 17 -16.07 -16.77 17.66
C ALA A 17 -14.94 -15.80 17.26
N PRO A 18 -13.66 -16.12 17.57
CA PRO A 18 -12.52 -15.28 17.22
C PRO A 18 -12.48 -14.94 15.74
N VAL A 19 -12.07 -13.70 15.42
CA VAL A 19 -11.85 -13.23 14.03
C VAL A 19 -10.64 -13.94 13.45
N ARG A 20 -10.81 -14.61 12.31
CA ARG A 20 -9.69 -15.24 11.57
C ARG A 20 -8.99 -14.21 10.70
N VAL A 21 -7.74 -13.93 11.02
CA VAL A 21 -6.94 -12.93 10.32
C VAL A 21 -5.90 -13.59 9.42
N GLY A 22 -6.07 -13.48 8.12
CA GLY A 22 -5.15 -14.01 7.13
C GLY A 22 -3.85 -13.21 7.07
N THR A 23 -2.71 -13.91 7.06
CA THR A 23 -1.39 -13.29 6.93
C THR A 23 -0.45 -14.14 6.08
N ARG A 24 0.59 -13.50 5.52
CA ARG A 24 1.71 -14.20 4.86
C ARG A 24 2.70 -14.73 5.89
N GLY A 25 3.53 -15.70 5.48
CA GLY A 25 4.53 -16.33 6.34
C GLY A 25 5.74 -15.47 6.73
N SER A 26 6.00 -14.33 6.06
CA SER A 26 7.16 -13.48 6.36
C SER A 26 7.03 -12.80 7.73
N ALA A 27 8.18 -12.58 8.40
CA ALA A 27 8.20 -11.91 9.71
C ALA A 27 7.48 -10.56 9.66
N LEU A 28 7.77 -9.71 8.65
CA LEU A 28 7.13 -8.41 8.50
C LEU A 28 5.61 -8.52 8.32
N ALA A 29 5.11 -9.44 7.47
CA ALA A 29 3.68 -9.60 7.28
C ALA A 29 2.99 -10.03 8.58
N ARG A 30 3.58 -10.97 9.31
CA ARG A 30 3.05 -11.41 10.62
C ARG A 30 3.01 -10.28 11.63
N THR A 31 4.09 -9.49 11.76
CA THR A 31 4.12 -8.33 12.65
C THR A 31 3.03 -7.31 12.29
N GLN A 32 2.88 -7.00 11.00
CA GLN A 32 1.83 -6.09 10.52
C GLN A 32 0.43 -6.60 10.88
N THR A 33 0.18 -7.89 10.66
CA THR A 33 -1.12 -8.50 10.97
C THR A 33 -1.39 -8.53 12.47
N VAL A 34 -0.40 -8.89 13.29
CA VAL A 34 -0.52 -8.86 14.76
C VAL A 34 -0.87 -7.45 15.25
N THR A 35 -0.17 -6.42 14.74
CA THR A 35 -0.43 -5.03 15.14
C THR A 35 -1.90 -4.64 14.91
N VAL A 36 -2.45 -4.96 13.74
CA VAL A 36 -3.86 -4.64 13.41
C VAL A 36 -4.83 -5.48 14.24
N ALA A 37 -4.57 -6.78 14.39
CA ALA A 37 -5.43 -7.69 15.14
C ALA A 37 -5.46 -7.33 16.63
N GLU A 38 -4.34 -6.94 17.23
CA GLU A 38 -4.28 -6.45 18.61
C GLU A 38 -4.98 -5.10 18.77
N GLN A 39 -4.89 -4.20 17.77
CA GLN A 39 -5.64 -2.94 17.76
C GLN A 39 -7.14 -3.22 17.74
N LEU A 40 -7.61 -4.08 16.84
CA LEU A 40 -9.00 -4.52 16.79
C LEU A 40 -9.48 -5.12 18.12
N GLY A 41 -8.64 -5.95 18.77
CA GLY A 41 -8.91 -6.51 20.08
C GLY A 41 -9.05 -5.45 21.18
N ARG A 42 -8.19 -4.42 21.16
CA ARG A 42 -8.23 -3.34 22.17
C ARG A 42 -9.42 -2.41 21.99
N GLU A 43 -9.73 -2.03 20.74
CA GLU A 43 -10.71 -0.99 20.43
C GLU A 43 -12.13 -1.54 20.32
N ALA A 44 -12.28 -2.75 19.76
CA ALA A 44 -13.58 -3.38 19.53
C ALA A 44 -13.86 -4.59 20.46
N GLY A 45 -12.91 -5.03 21.25
CA GLY A 45 -13.06 -6.20 22.12
C GLY A 45 -13.22 -7.52 21.36
N LEU A 46 -12.74 -7.60 20.10
CA LEU A 46 -12.84 -8.78 19.26
C LEU A 46 -11.61 -9.67 19.44
N GLU A 47 -11.85 -10.91 19.90
CA GLU A 47 -10.81 -11.93 19.91
C GLU A 47 -10.41 -12.31 18.48
N HIS A 48 -9.14 -12.67 18.28
CA HIS A 48 -8.61 -13.01 16.97
C HIS A 48 -7.72 -14.24 16.97
N GLU A 49 -7.64 -14.91 15.83
CA GLU A 49 -6.71 -15.99 15.53
C GLU A 49 -6.01 -15.72 14.18
N LEU A 50 -4.70 -15.98 14.11
CA LEU A 50 -3.92 -15.77 12.88
C LEU A 50 -3.90 -17.04 12.04
N GLU A 51 -4.20 -16.90 10.76
CA GLU A 51 -4.05 -17.96 9.77
C GLU A 51 -2.98 -17.62 8.74
N VAL A 52 -1.89 -18.41 8.73
CA VAL A 52 -0.78 -18.20 7.79
C VAL A 52 -1.11 -18.83 6.45
N ILE A 53 -1.33 -17.98 5.45
CA ILE A 53 -1.61 -18.40 4.08
C ILE A 53 -0.29 -18.43 3.28
N ARG A 54 0.06 -19.60 2.73
CA ARG A 54 1.21 -19.74 1.86
C ARG A 54 0.92 -19.14 0.50
N THR A 55 1.79 -18.26 0.02
CA THR A 55 1.67 -17.63 -1.30
C THR A 55 2.75 -18.15 -2.23
N GLU A 56 2.45 -18.23 -3.54
CA GLU A 56 3.45 -18.61 -4.55
C GLU A 56 4.64 -17.64 -4.57
N GLY A 57 4.41 -16.37 -4.23
CA GLY A 57 5.46 -15.35 -4.12
C GLY A 57 6.45 -15.59 -2.98
N ASP A 58 6.09 -16.39 -1.96
CA ASP A 58 6.99 -16.76 -0.87
C ASP A 58 7.96 -17.89 -1.27
N VAL A 59 7.68 -18.59 -2.37
CA VAL A 59 8.45 -19.74 -2.86
C VAL A 59 9.30 -19.40 -4.10
N THR A 60 8.93 -18.35 -4.85
CA THR A 60 9.52 -18.05 -6.16
C THR A 60 10.64 -17.03 -6.06
N THR A 61 11.82 -17.37 -6.57
CA THR A 61 13.04 -16.51 -6.59
C THR A 61 13.20 -15.67 -7.87
N GLY A 62 12.24 -15.71 -8.81
CA GLY A 62 12.26 -14.96 -10.07
C GLY A 62 12.10 -13.45 -9.91
N SER A 63 12.47 -12.67 -10.96
CA SER A 63 12.26 -11.20 -10.94
C SER A 63 10.76 -10.85 -10.96
N LEU A 64 10.33 -9.80 -10.24
CA LEU A 64 8.93 -9.33 -10.26
C LEU A 64 8.41 -9.05 -11.68
N ALA A 65 9.29 -8.61 -12.58
CA ALA A 65 8.97 -8.41 -13.99
C ALA A 65 8.71 -9.72 -14.75
N SER A 66 9.32 -10.83 -14.32
CA SER A 66 9.16 -12.17 -14.95
C SER A 66 7.98 -12.96 -14.37
N LEU A 67 7.47 -12.60 -13.20
CA LEU A 67 6.38 -13.28 -12.49
C LEU A 67 4.98 -12.79 -12.91
N GLY A 68 4.87 -12.00 -13.97
CA GLY A 68 3.56 -11.73 -14.61
C GLY A 68 2.67 -10.71 -13.93
N GLY A 69 3.19 -9.89 -13.02
CA GLY A 69 2.41 -8.71 -12.63
C GLY A 69 2.15 -8.51 -11.14
N THR A 70 1.54 -7.40 -10.86
CA THR A 70 1.03 -6.94 -9.58
C THR A 70 0.01 -7.93 -9.03
N GLY A 71 0.18 -8.34 -7.78
CA GLY A 71 -0.84 -9.12 -7.07
C GLY A 71 -0.49 -10.58 -6.75
N VAL A 72 0.63 -11.13 -7.21
CA VAL A 72 1.03 -12.52 -6.88
C VAL A 72 1.10 -12.77 -5.37
N PHE A 73 1.44 -11.73 -4.60
CA PHE A 73 1.51 -11.81 -3.13
C PHE A 73 0.15 -11.66 -2.45
N ALA A 74 -0.83 -10.99 -3.10
CA ALA A 74 -2.15 -10.78 -2.54
C ALA A 74 -3.14 -11.88 -2.94
N SER A 75 -2.95 -12.54 -4.08
CA SER A 75 -3.92 -13.46 -4.69
C SER A 75 -4.36 -14.59 -3.76
N ALA A 76 -3.43 -15.24 -3.08
CA ALA A 76 -3.76 -16.36 -2.18
C ALA A 76 -4.50 -15.90 -0.91
N LEU A 77 -4.13 -14.71 -0.36
CA LEU A 77 -4.82 -14.11 0.76
C LEU A 77 -6.24 -13.65 0.36
N ARG A 78 -6.38 -13.00 -0.79
CA ARG A 78 -7.67 -12.59 -1.36
C ARG A 78 -8.60 -13.79 -1.59
N ALA A 79 -8.08 -14.87 -2.18
CA ALA A 79 -8.83 -16.12 -2.33
C ALA A 79 -9.28 -16.69 -0.97
N ALA A 80 -8.43 -16.60 0.07
CA ALA A 80 -8.80 -17.06 1.41
C ALA A 80 -9.93 -16.24 2.04
N VAL A 81 -10.01 -14.93 1.77
CA VAL A 81 -11.12 -14.07 2.20
C VAL A 81 -12.40 -14.39 1.42
N ILE A 82 -12.31 -14.46 0.09
CA ILE A 82 -13.46 -14.77 -0.79
C ILE A 82 -14.07 -16.13 -0.45
N ASP A 83 -13.20 -17.15 -0.24
CA ASP A 83 -13.62 -18.52 0.12
C ASP A 83 -14.12 -18.63 1.58
N GLY A 84 -14.06 -17.55 2.38
CA GLY A 84 -14.47 -17.56 3.78
C GLY A 84 -13.56 -18.41 4.68
N ARG A 85 -12.32 -18.70 4.26
CA ARG A 85 -11.31 -19.37 5.11
C ARG A 85 -10.81 -18.44 6.23
N VAL A 86 -10.66 -17.16 5.90
CA VAL A 86 -10.38 -16.08 6.86
C VAL A 86 -11.45 -15.01 6.75
N ASP A 87 -11.64 -14.24 7.79
CA ASP A 87 -12.67 -13.20 7.86
C ASP A 87 -12.13 -11.86 7.35
N MET A 88 -10.83 -11.63 7.49
CA MET A 88 -10.11 -10.47 6.96
C MET A 88 -8.67 -10.82 6.61
N ALA A 89 -8.04 -9.98 5.77
CA ALA A 89 -6.63 -10.07 5.46
C ALA A 89 -5.94 -8.71 5.65
N VAL A 90 -4.70 -8.73 6.15
CA VAL A 90 -3.89 -7.52 6.34
C VAL A 90 -2.76 -7.49 5.31
N HIS A 91 -2.64 -6.35 4.61
CA HIS A 91 -1.66 -6.15 3.55
C HIS A 91 -0.82 -4.89 3.78
N SER A 92 0.44 -4.89 3.33
CA SER A 92 1.12 -3.63 3.02
C SER A 92 0.41 -3.00 1.82
N LEU A 93 -0.20 -1.84 1.97
CA LEU A 93 -1.07 -1.25 0.94
C LEU A 93 -0.35 -1.04 -0.40
N LYS A 94 0.92 -0.63 -0.37
CA LYS A 94 1.74 -0.43 -1.59
C LYS A 94 1.94 -1.70 -2.43
N ASP A 95 1.72 -2.88 -1.85
CA ASP A 95 1.89 -4.17 -2.53
C ASP A 95 0.56 -4.67 -3.14
N LEU A 96 -0.57 -4.02 -2.81
CA LEU A 96 -1.87 -4.28 -3.41
C LEU A 96 -1.98 -3.62 -4.79
N PRO A 97 -2.58 -4.30 -5.79
CA PRO A 97 -2.98 -3.66 -7.03
C PRO A 97 -3.89 -2.45 -6.76
N ALA A 98 -3.79 -1.40 -7.60
CA ALA A 98 -4.68 -0.25 -7.48
C ALA A 98 -6.14 -0.62 -7.80
N ALA A 99 -6.35 -1.50 -8.79
CA ALA A 99 -7.66 -2.05 -9.07
C ALA A 99 -8.11 -3.01 -7.96
N GLN A 100 -9.30 -2.80 -7.45
CA GLN A 100 -9.94 -3.62 -6.42
C GLN A 100 -10.86 -4.65 -7.08
N PRO A 101 -10.82 -5.96 -6.69
CA PRO A 101 -11.83 -6.92 -7.09
C PRO A 101 -13.20 -6.56 -6.51
N GLU A 102 -14.27 -6.83 -7.26
CA GLU A 102 -15.64 -6.55 -6.81
C GLU A 102 -16.05 -7.35 -5.57
N GLU A 103 -15.44 -8.51 -5.35
CA GLU A 103 -15.73 -9.39 -4.22
C GLU A 103 -15.04 -8.96 -2.92
N LEU A 104 -14.17 -7.96 -2.97
CA LEU A 104 -13.35 -7.53 -1.83
C LEU A 104 -13.40 -6.03 -1.61
N GLU A 105 -13.33 -5.64 -0.35
CA GLU A 105 -13.32 -4.25 0.08
C GLU A 105 -12.18 -3.98 1.05
N ILE A 106 -11.53 -2.82 0.93
CA ILE A 106 -10.62 -2.28 1.95
C ILE A 106 -11.48 -1.46 2.92
N VAL A 107 -11.79 -2.04 4.07
CA VAL A 107 -12.68 -1.42 5.07
C VAL A 107 -11.91 -0.51 6.04
N ALA A 108 -10.64 -0.82 6.30
CA ALA A 108 -9.85 -0.02 7.23
C ALA A 108 -8.42 0.16 6.73
N VAL A 109 -7.93 1.37 6.91
CA VAL A 109 -6.53 1.77 6.75
C VAL A 109 -6.06 2.40 8.06
N PRO A 110 -5.40 1.64 8.95
CA PRO A 110 -4.92 2.16 10.22
C PRO A 110 -3.92 3.31 10.04
N LEU A 111 -3.70 4.06 11.12
CA LEU A 111 -2.77 5.19 11.14
C LEU A 111 -1.43 4.84 10.45
N ARG A 112 -1.04 5.67 9.51
CA ARG A 112 0.12 5.48 8.65
C ARG A 112 1.42 5.55 9.44
N ALA A 113 2.28 4.56 9.27
CA ALA A 113 3.65 4.61 9.76
C ALA A 113 4.52 5.52 8.88
N ASP A 114 5.78 5.75 9.30
CA ASP A 114 6.75 6.56 8.54
C ASP A 114 6.82 6.11 7.07
N LEU A 115 6.37 6.98 6.19
CA LEU A 115 6.24 6.71 4.75
C LEU A 115 7.55 6.89 3.97
N ARG A 116 8.62 7.41 4.62
CA ARG A 116 9.91 7.66 3.98
C ARG A 116 10.64 6.38 3.57
N ASP A 117 11.59 6.56 2.67
CA ASP A 117 12.60 5.56 2.39
C ASP A 117 13.77 5.70 3.39
N ALA A 118 14.38 4.58 3.75
CA ALA A 118 15.53 4.50 4.64
C ALA A 118 16.77 4.07 3.86
N LEU A 119 17.85 4.82 3.99
CA LEU A 119 19.18 4.34 3.65
C LEU A 119 19.72 3.55 4.84
N CYS A 120 20.20 2.34 4.57
CA CYS A 120 20.93 1.52 5.54
C CYS A 120 22.31 1.27 4.94
N ALA A 121 23.31 2.03 5.40
CA ALA A 121 24.66 2.03 4.85
C ALA A 121 25.69 1.55 5.86
N ARG A 122 26.80 0.98 5.37
CA ARG A 122 27.96 0.72 6.24
C ARG A 122 28.50 2.02 6.85
N ASP A 123 29.15 1.93 7.96
CA ASP A 123 29.92 3.02 8.61
C ASP A 123 29.11 4.30 8.91
N GLY A 124 27.76 4.21 8.98
CA GLY A 124 26.89 5.35 9.26
C GLY A 124 26.80 6.36 8.09
N LEU A 125 27.15 5.96 6.86
CA LEU A 125 27.11 6.84 5.69
C LEU A 125 25.68 7.27 5.35
N THR A 126 25.54 8.49 4.83
CA THR A 126 24.30 9.07 4.30
C THR A 126 24.34 9.13 2.79
N LEU A 127 23.22 9.49 2.15
CA LEU A 127 23.16 9.64 0.70
C LEU A 127 24.15 10.68 0.18
N GLU A 128 24.40 11.72 0.96
CA GLU A 128 25.40 12.76 0.66
C GLU A 128 26.83 12.26 0.81
N THR A 129 27.12 11.47 1.87
CA THR A 129 28.48 11.03 2.22
C THR A 129 28.90 9.71 1.59
N LEU A 130 28.00 9.00 0.90
CA LEU A 130 28.35 7.83 0.10
C LEU A 130 29.43 8.19 -0.94
N PRO A 131 30.55 7.41 -1.01
CA PRO A 131 31.61 7.67 -1.99
C PRO A 131 31.11 7.53 -3.43
N GLU A 132 31.82 8.19 -4.36
CA GLU A 132 31.58 8.03 -5.80
C GLU A 132 31.74 6.54 -6.20
N GLY A 133 30.83 6.02 -6.99
CA GLY A 133 30.79 4.62 -7.39
C GLY A 133 30.30 3.66 -6.32
N ALA A 134 29.79 4.16 -5.18
CA ALA A 134 29.24 3.29 -4.13
C ALA A 134 28.11 2.40 -4.66
N ARG A 135 28.11 1.14 -4.23
CA ARG A 135 27.14 0.14 -4.65
C ARG A 135 25.91 0.15 -3.75
N VAL A 136 24.77 0.61 -4.29
CA VAL A 136 23.51 0.75 -3.54
C VAL A 136 22.46 -0.23 -4.04
N GLY A 137 21.99 -1.08 -3.13
CA GLY A 137 21.00 -2.12 -3.43
C GLY A 137 19.56 -1.63 -3.35
N THR A 138 18.80 -1.80 -4.42
CA THR A 138 17.35 -1.62 -4.43
C THR A 138 16.69 -2.40 -5.57
N GLY A 139 15.53 -3.01 -5.32
CA GLY A 139 14.71 -3.67 -6.37
C GLY A 139 13.53 -2.82 -6.83
N SER A 140 13.47 -1.54 -6.45
CA SER A 140 12.35 -0.64 -6.78
C SER A 140 12.70 0.27 -7.96
N PRO A 141 11.98 0.17 -9.09
CA PRO A 141 12.20 1.07 -10.24
C PRO A 141 12.02 2.55 -9.88
N ARG A 142 11.11 2.87 -8.98
CA ARG A 142 10.91 4.22 -8.46
C ARG A 142 12.15 4.75 -7.75
N ARG A 143 12.77 3.93 -6.87
CA ARG A 143 14.00 4.31 -6.18
C ARG A 143 15.17 4.44 -7.14
N VAL A 144 15.31 3.47 -8.05
CA VAL A 144 16.36 3.50 -9.08
C VAL A 144 16.30 4.80 -9.87
N ALA A 145 15.13 5.18 -10.38
CA ALA A 145 14.99 6.40 -11.18
C ALA A 145 15.36 7.67 -10.39
N GLN A 146 14.90 7.78 -9.13
CA GLN A 146 15.19 8.94 -8.30
C GLN A 146 16.67 8.99 -7.87
N LEU A 147 17.25 7.86 -7.48
CA LEU A 147 18.67 7.78 -7.11
C LEU A 147 19.59 8.13 -8.28
N LYS A 148 19.30 7.64 -9.49
CA LYS A 148 20.07 7.99 -10.68
C LYS A 148 20.02 9.47 -11.01
N ALA A 149 18.88 10.13 -10.77
CA ALA A 149 18.76 11.56 -10.96
C ALA A 149 19.50 12.38 -9.89
N LEU A 150 19.50 11.91 -8.64
CA LEU A 150 20.13 12.59 -7.50
C LEU A 150 21.64 12.35 -7.44
N ARG A 151 22.07 11.10 -7.65
CA ARG A 151 23.44 10.62 -7.53
C ARG A 151 23.75 9.70 -8.73
N PRO A 152 23.98 10.28 -9.92
CA PRO A 152 24.26 9.52 -11.16
C PRO A 152 25.59 8.74 -11.10
N ASP A 153 26.43 9.04 -10.14
CA ASP A 153 27.70 8.39 -9.87
C ASP A 153 27.56 7.03 -9.15
N LEU A 154 26.41 6.74 -8.54
CA LEU A 154 26.21 5.50 -7.78
C LEU A 154 25.99 4.28 -8.71
N GLU A 155 26.54 3.14 -8.31
CA GLU A 155 26.25 1.84 -8.92
C GLU A 155 25.00 1.23 -8.27
N LEU A 156 23.85 1.24 -8.97
CA LEU A 156 22.60 0.69 -8.47
C LEU A 156 22.49 -0.80 -8.80
N VAL A 157 22.33 -1.62 -7.75
CA VAL A 157 22.26 -3.08 -7.84
C VAL A 157 20.84 -3.57 -7.56
N ASP A 158 20.26 -4.37 -8.49
CA ASP A 158 18.95 -5.01 -8.24
C ASP A 158 19.08 -6.06 -7.14
N ILE A 159 18.28 -5.93 -6.08
CA ILE A 159 18.27 -6.85 -4.93
C ILE A 159 16.87 -7.40 -4.68
N ARG A 160 16.81 -8.64 -4.19
CA ARG A 160 15.58 -9.36 -3.84
C ARG A 160 15.67 -9.95 -2.44
N GLY A 161 14.56 -10.50 -1.99
CA GLY A 161 14.44 -11.13 -0.69
C GLY A 161 13.70 -10.26 0.34
N ASN A 162 13.58 -10.77 1.56
CA ASN A 162 13.01 -10.05 2.70
C ASN A 162 13.98 -8.97 3.22
N VAL A 163 13.57 -8.23 4.25
CA VAL A 163 14.36 -7.15 4.83
C VAL A 163 15.72 -7.66 5.30
N GLN A 164 15.75 -8.76 6.05
CA GLN A 164 16.97 -9.34 6.61
C GLN A 164 17.96 -9.79 5.51
N THR A 165 17.45 -10.46 4.46
CA THR A 165 18.28 -10.86 3.31
C THR A 165 18.93 -9.67 2.61
N ARG A 166 18.21 -8.55 2.51
CA ARG A 166 18.73 -7.32 1.88
C ARG A 166 19.74 -6.61 2.78
N LEU A 167 19.50 -6.53 4.08
CA LEU A 167 20.44 -5.93 5.05
C LEU A 167 21.76 -6.71 5.10
N ALA A 168 21.71 -8.05 5.03
CA ALA A 168 22.92 -8.89 5.03
C ALA A 168 23.85 -8.64 3.82
N ARG A 169 23.40 -7.89 2.78
CA ARG A 169 24.23 -7.45 1.67
C ARG A 169 25.19 -6.30 2.05
N VAL A 170 24.93 -5.62 3.19
CA VAL A 170 25.76 -4.49 3.67
C VAL A 170 26.60 -4.98 4.84
N PRO A 171 27.94 -4.81 4.83
CA PRO A 171 28.80 -5.22 5.93
C PRO A 171 28.38 -4.54 7.24
N GLY A 172 28.29 -5.33 8.31
CA GLY A 172 27.95 -4.83 9.66
C GLY A 172 26.46 -4.63 9.91
N LEU A 173 25.60 -4.92 8.93
CA LEU A 173 24.13 -4.86 9.07
C LEU A 173 23.47 -6.24 9.05
N GLU A 174 24.26 -7.30 9.26
CA GLU A 174 23.70 -8.66 9.35
C GLU A 174 22.80 -8.74 10.58
N PRO A 175 21.53 -9.16 10.41
CA PRO A 175 20.64 -9.37 11.53
C PRO A 175 21.22 -10.43 12.49
N HIS A 176 21.24 -10.12 13.78
CA HIS A 176 21.77 -11.01 14.83
C HIS A 176 20.79 -12.12 15.23
N ASP A 177 19.65 -12.24 14.57
CA ASP A 177 18.56 -13.11 14.98
C ASP A 177 18.29 -14.25 14.00
N ASP A 178 18.10 -15.47 14.53
CA ASP A 178 17.88 -16.73 13.80
C ASP A 178 16.52 -16.81 13.05
N HIS A 179 15.78 -15.72 12.95
CA HIS A 179 14.37 -15.72 12.52
C HIS A 179 14.12 -15.87 11.02
N ALA A 180 15.13 -15.79 10.19
CA ALA A 180 15.11 -16.33 8.81
C ALA A 180 16.53 -16.37 8.27
N PRO A 181 17.16 -17.55 8.18
CA PRO A 181 18.43 -17.66 7.50
C PRO A 181 18.30 -17.14 6.08
N ALA A 182 19.20 -16.24 5.67
CA ALA A 182 19.31 -15.87 4.27
C ALA A 182 19.47 -17.17 3.46
N ALA A 183 18.75 -17.29 2.32
CA ALA A 183 18.84 -18.46 1.47
C ALA A 183 20.32 -18.80 1.22
N GLU A 184 20.69 -20.06 1.36
CA GLU A 184 22.08 -20.53 1.14
C GLU A 184 22.55 -20.05 -0.23
N GLY A 185 23.73 -19.42 -0.28
CA GLY A 185 24.32 -18.88 -1.52
C GLY A 185 23.92 -17.44 -1.87
N SER A 186 23.12 -16.73 -1.05
CA SER A 186 22.85 -15.31 -1.27
C SER A 186 24.12 -14.47 -1.06
N PRO A 187 24.39 -13.45 -1.92
CA PRO A 187 25.50 -12.52 -1.72
C PRO A 187 25.41 -11.82 -0.35
N ARG A 188 26.56 -11.63 0.31
CA ARG A 188 26.66 -10.94 1.60
C ARG A 188 27.81 -9.95 1.55
N GLY A 189 27.63 -8.79 2.23
CA GLY A 189 28.70 -7.82 2.40
C GLY A 189 29.25 -7.24 1.10
N ASP A 190 28.50 -7.27 0.01
CA ASP A 190 28.94 -6.84 -1.32
C ASP A 190 28.39 -5.48 -1.74
N LEU A 191 27.61 -4.82 -0.89
CA LEU A 191 27.03 -3.50 -1.10
C LEU A 191 27.49 -2.51 -0.05
N ASP A 192 27.59 -1.23 -0.42
CA ASP A 192 27.86 -0.13 0.51
C ASP A 192 26.61 0.30 1.27
N ALA A 193 25.43 0.17 0.64
CA ALA A 193 24.15 0.50 1.24
C ALA A 193 22.99 -0.25 0.58
N VAL A 194 21.85 -0.27 1.25
CA VAL A 194 20.55 -0.68 0.69
C VAL A 194 19.49 0.37 1.01
N VAL A 195 18.49 0.52 0.11
CA VAL A 195 17.35 1.40 0.36
C VAL A 195 16.10 0.56 0.61
N LEU A 196 15.51 0.75 1.80
CA LEU A 196 14.33 0.05 2.29
C LEU A 196 13.22 1.06 2.67
N ALA A 197 12.04 0.60 3.09
CA ALA A 197 11.01 1.48 3.63
C ALA A 197 11.17 1.58 5.15
N CYS A 198 11.16 2.80 5.70
CA CYS A 198 11.24 3.04 7.15
C CYS A 198 10.23 2.20 7.93
N ALA A 199 8.96 2.24 7.53
CA ALA A 199 7.90 1.48 8.18
C ALA A 199 8.18 -0.04 8.30
N GLY A 200 8.88 -0.63 7.33
CA GLY A 200 9.25 -2.04 7.38
C GLY A 200 10.31 -2.33 8.43
N LEU A 201 11.30 -1.45 8.54
CA LEU A 201 12.38 -1.54 9.54
C LEU A 201 11.86 -1.26 10.94
N ASP A 202 11.07 -0.19 11.11
CA ASP A 202 10.47 0.17 12.40
C ASP A 202 9.59 -0.95 12.96
N ARG A 203 8.73 -1.56 12.12
CA ARG A 203 7.86 -2.68 12.52
C ARG A 203 8.62 -3.94 12.92
N LEU A 204 9.81 -4.13 12.38
CA LEU A 204 10.69 -5.25 12.75
C LEU A 204 11.64 -4.93 13.92
N GLY A 205 11.57 -3.72 14.49
CA GLY A 205 12.48 -3.30 15.55
C GLY A 205 13.92 -3.05 15.07
N LEU A 206 14.09 -2.76 13.76
CA LEU A 206 15.37 -2.56 13.10
C LEU A 206 15.64 -1.07 12.79
N ALA A 207 15.11 -0.16 13.60
CA ALA A 207 15.33 1.27 13.40
C ALA A 207 16.81 1.68 13.51
N ASP A 208 17.59 0.96 14.32
CA ASP A 208 19.00 1.25 14.59
C ASP A 208 19.92 1.03 13.37
N VAL A 209 19.49 0.26 12.36
CA VAL A 209 20.28 0.07 11.13
C VAL A 209 20.06 1.20 10.12
N ILE A 210 19.12 2.11 10.38
CA ILE A 210 18.82 3.26 9.49
C ILE A 210 19.91 4.32 9.70
N THR A 211 20.68 4.59 8.66
CA THR A 211 21.68 5.66 8.68
C THR A 211 21.10 7.00 8.23
N GLU A 212 20.02 6.95 7.41
CA GLU A 212 19.30 8.14 6.99
C GLU A 212 17.84 7.80 6.67
N ARG A 213 16.90 8.58 7.19
CA ARG A 213 15.51 8.61 6.73
C ARG A 213 15.40 9.67 5.65
N ILE A 214 15.34 9.24 4.39
CA ILE A 214 15.38 10.13 3.23
C ILE A 214 14.08 10.94 3.19
N ASP A 215 14.20 12.27 3.20
CA ASP A 215 13.05 13.16 3.17
C ASP A 215 12.22 12.99 1.89
N THR A 216 10.92 13.24 1.98
CA THR A 216 9.99 13.13 0.84
C THR A 216 10.26 14.17 -0.24
N ASP A 217 10.83 15.32 0.11
CA ASP A 217 11.28 16.33 -0.85
C ASP A 217 12.44 15.82 -1.72
N VAL A 218 13.28 14.95 -1.15
CA VAL A 218 14.41 14.31 -1.85
C VAL A 218 13.93 13.10 -2.64
N MET A 219 13.18 12.20 -2.00
CA MET A 219 12.70 10.96 -2.62
C MET A 219 11.24 10.69 -2.27
N LEU A 220 10.34 10.90 -3.24
CA LEU A 220 8.93 10.57 -3.07
C LEU A 220 8.73 9.06 -2.87
N PRO A 221 7.95 8.66 -1.85
CA PRO A 221 7.69 7.26 -1.53
C PRO A 221 6.84 6.56 -2.59
N ALA A 222 6.70 5.25 -2.49
CA ALA A 222 5.70 4.52 -3.26
C ALA A 222 4.29 4.89 -2.76
N PRO A 223 3.30 5.02 -3.65
CA PRO A 223 1.90 5.19 -3.24
C PRO A 223 1.50 4.11 -2.24
N GLY A 224 0.88 4.50 -1.12
CA GLY A 224 0.52 3.61 -0.02
C GLY A 224 1.69 3.13 0.85
N GLN A 225 2.91 3.63 0.68
CA GLN A 225 4.04 3.24 1.53
C GLN A 225 3.79 3.69 2.98
N GLY A 226 4.05 2.79 3.94
CA GLY A 226 3.78 3.02 5.37
C GLY A 226 2.38 2.61 5.80
N ALA A 227 1.39 2.62 4.91
CA ALA A 227 0.02 2.23 5.21
C ALA A 227 -0.19 0.71 5.15
N LEU A 228 -1.11 0.23 5.99
CA LEU A 228 -1.66 -1.12 5.95
C LEU A 228 -3.08 -1.04 5.39
N ALA A 229 -3.54 -2.10 4.74
CA ALA A 229 -4.92 -2.26 4.32
C ALA A 229 -5.53 -3.48 4.98
N VAL A 230 -6.74 -3.36 5.47
CA VAL A 230 -7.56 -4.47 5.95
C VAL A 230 -8.62 -4.76 4.90
N GLU A 231 -8.47 -5.89 4.21
CA GLU A 231 -9.44 -6.39 3.23
C GLU A 231 -10.40 -7.38 3.87
N VAL A 232 -11.69 -7.21 3.57
CA VAL A 232 -12.78 -8.14 3.90
C VAL A 232 -13.54 -8.51 2.64
N LYS A 233 -14.44 -9.50 2.74
CA LYS A 233 -15.39 -9.81 1.66
C LYS A 233 -16.37 -8.64 1.52
N ALA A 234 -16.60 -8.19 0.27
CA ALA A 234 -17.60 -7.18 -0.01
C ALA A 234 -19.02 -7.74 0.28
N PRO A 235 -19.98 -6.91 0.70
CA PRO A 235 -21.37 -7.32 0.87
C PRO A 235 -21.95 -7.86 -0.44
N GLU A 236 -22.90 -8.81 -0.35
CA GLU A 236 -23.63 -9.27 -1.53
C GLU A 236 -24.69 -8.22 -1.91
N GLY A 237 -24.62 -7.63 -3.11
CA GLY A 237 -25.56 -6.64 -3.61
C GLY A 237 -25.02 -5.86 -4.79
N ASP A 238 -25.87 -5.03 -5.43
CA ASP A 238 -25.46 -4.14 -6.52
C ASP A 238 -24.55 -3.02 -5.99
N TRP A 239 -23.27 -3.23 -6.07
CA TRP A 239 -22.25 -2.27 -5.69
C TRP A 239 -22.07 -1.23 -6.80
N ILE A 240 -22.43 0.01 -6.56
CA ILE A 240 -22.19 1.11 -7.50
C ILE A 240 -21.13 2.06 -6.92
N GLY A 241 -19.85 1.73 -7.19
CA GLY A 241 -18.74 2.69 -7.07
C GLY A 241 -18.23 2.97 -5.66
N GLU A 242 -17.05 3.55 -5.59
CA GLU A 242 -16.32 3.96 -4.40
C GLU A 242 -17.17 4.83 -3.46
N GLY A 243 -17.67 4.26 -2.39
CA GLY A 243 -18.41 4.95 -1.35
C GLY A 243 -19.40 4.02 -0.67
N PHE A 244 -19.26 3.87 0.62
CA PHE A 244 -20.27 3.29 1.48
C PHE A 244 -21.58 4.03 1.23
N LEU A 245 -22.60 3.37 0.67
CA LEU A 245 -23.95 3.91 0.79
C LEU A 245 -24.40 3.68 2.24
N ALA A 246 -24.42 4.77 2.99
CA ALA A 246 -24.72 4.86 4.40
C ALA A 246 -26.18 4.52 4.78
N ASP A 247 -26.88 3.63 4.06
CA ASP A 247 -28.27 3.31 4.32
C ASP A 247 -28.52 1.86 4.75
N GLU A 248 -27.48 1.02 4.90
CA GLU A 248 -27.61 -0.22 5.61
C GLU A 248 -26.94 -0.09 6.98
N THR A 249 -27.74 0.13 8.01
CA THR A 249 -27.31 0.04 9.42
C THR A 249 -26.59 -1.29 9.59
N VAL A 250 -25.27 -1.21 9.86
CA VAL A 250 -24.43 -2.39 10.12
C VAL A 250 -25.09 -3.22 11.22
N ASP A 251 -25.62 -4.39 10.90
CA ASP A 251 -26.25 -5.26 11.89
C ASP A 251 -25.21 -5.88 12.82
N VAL A 252 -24.88 -5.16 13.87
CA VAL A 252 -23.91 -5.58 14.91
C VAL A 252 -24.29 -6.85 15.66
N THR A 253 -25.48 -7.44 15.42
CA THR A 253 -25.84 -8.74 15.97
C THR A 253 -25.21 -9.87 15.17
N THR A 254 -24.84 -9.61 13.92
CA THR A 254 -24.12 -10.55 13.06
C THR A 254 -22.61 -10.48 13.33
N ARG A 255 -21.91 -11.57 13.01
CA ARG A 255 -20.44 -11.62 13.10
C ARG A 255 -19.79 -10.61 12.15
N GLU A 256 -20.26 -10.54 10.92
CA GLU A 256 -19.75 -9.63 9.89
C GLU A 256 -19.95 -8.17 10.30
N GLY A 257 -21.15 -7.81 10.75
CA GLY A 257 -21.43 -6.46 11.21
C GLY A 257 -20.59 -6.05 12.41
N ARG A 258 -20.37 -6.95 13.38
CA ARG A 258 -19.44 -6.67 14.50
C ARG A 258 -18.01 -6.45 14.03
N LEU A 259 -17.53 -7.23 13.05
CA LEU A 259 -16.20 -7.06 12.47
C LEU A 259 -16.11 -5.72 11.78
N ARG A 260 -17.08 -5.34 10.93
CA ARG A 260 -17.10 -4.06 10.23
C ARG A 260 -17.11 -2.88 11.19
N ALA A 261 -18.02 -2.87 12.16
CA ALA A 261 -18.06 -1.83 13.19
C ALA A 261 -16.75 -1.74 14.00
N GLY A 262 -16.11 -2.88 14.27
CA GLY A 262 -14.81 -2.89 14.92
C GLY A 262 -13.68 -2.35 14.03
N LEU A 263 -13.75 -2.58 12.71
CA LEU A 263 -12.75 -2.08 11.76
C LEU A 263 -12.88 -0.57 11.53
N GLU A 264 -14.08 0.02 11.64
CA GLU A 264 -14.27 1.47 11.65
C GLU A 264 -13.50 2.16 12.78
N LEU A 265 -13.39 1.51 13.95
CA LEU A 265 -12.58 2.04 15.06
C LEU A 265 -11.07 1.94 14.81
N VAL A 266 -10.66 1.05 13.91
CA VAL A 266 -9.24 0.85 13.54
C VAL A 266 -8.85 1.76 12.37
N ASP A 267 -9.82 2.23 11.58
CA ASP A 267 -9.58 3.10 10.43
C ASP A 267 -9.09 4.49 10.86
N ASP A 268 -8.11 5.01 10.15
CA ASP A 268 -7.66 6.40 10.29
C ASP A 268 -8.09 7.18 9.05
N LEU A 269 -9.12 8.00 9.18
CA LEU A 269 -9.72 8.75 8.08
C LEU A 269 -8.68 9.51 7.25
N HIS A 270 -7.74 10.21 7.89
CA HIS A 270 -6.75 11.00 7.16
C HIS A 270 -5.79 10.12 6.36
N THR A 271 -5.38 8.99 6.91
CA THR A 271 -4.56 8.01 6.18
C THR A 271 -5.34 7.39 5.03
N HIS A 272 -6.59 6.98 5.26
CA HIS A 272 -7.44 6.36 4.25
C HIS A 272 -7.69 7.29 3.07
N VAL A 273 -8.07 8.53 3.33
CA VAL A 273 -8.22 9.60 2.34
C VAL A 273 -6.92 9.84 1.56
N ALA A 274 -5.79 9.95 2.26
CA ALA A 274 -4.51 10.16 1.61
C ALA A 274 -4.17 9.04 0.63
N VAL A 275 -4.29 7.77 1.06
CA VAL A 275 -3.98 6.64 0.18
C VAL A 275 -5.01 6.44 -0.93
N THR A 276 -6.24 6.88 -0.75
CA THR A 276 -7.26 6.93 -1.81
C THR A 276 -6.79 7.82 -2.96
N ALA A 277 -6.31 9.04 -2.68
CA ALA A 277 -5.74 9.92 -3.70
C ALA A 277 -4.54 9.29 -4.42
N GLU A 278 -3.61 8.67 -3.65
CA GLU A 278 -2.43 8.01 -4.20
C GLU A 278 -2.79 6.80 -5.09
N ARG A 279 -3.79 6.01 -4.71
CA ARG A 279 -4.26 4.85 -5.47
C ARG A 279 -5.05 5.25 -6.71
N ALA A 280 -5.89 6.29 -6.63
CA ALA A 280 -6.61 6.84 -7.77
C ALA A 280 -5.66 7.34 -8.87
N LEU A 281 -4.53 7.97 -8.47
CA LEU A 281 -3.45 8.32 -9.39
C LEU A 281 -2.90 7.08 -10.12
N LEU A 282 -2.55 6.01 -9.38
CA LEU A 282 -2.02 4.79 -9.99
C LEU A 282 -3.02 4.12 -10.92
N LEU A 283 -4.28 4.04 -10.50
CA LEU A 283 -5.35 3.42 -11.27
C LEU A 283 -5.55 4.17 -12.60
N ARG A 284 -5.62 5.49 -12.57
CA ARG A 284 -5.82 6.32 -13.76
C ARG A 284 -4.62 6.29 -14.72
N LEU A 285 -3.40 6.12 -14.20
CA LEU A 285 -2.19 5.92 -15.02
C LEU A 285 -2.05 4.48 -15.55
N GLU A 286 -2.96 3.56 -15.20
CA GLU A 286 -2.85 2.12 -15.51
C GLU A 286 -1.49 1.54 -15.07
N ALA A 287 -0.98 2.03 -13.96
CA ALA A 287 0.37 1.75 -13.51
C ALA A 287 0.39 0.63 -12.46
N GLY A 288 1.29 -0.33 -12.65
CA GLY A 288 1.55 -1.38 -11.65
C GLY A 288 2.67 -1.01 -10.68
N CYS A 289 2.90 -1.85 -9.66
CA CYS A 289 3.96 -1.68 -8.64
C CYS A 289 5.40 -1.60 -9.23
N ALA A 290 5.58 -1.97 -10.50
CA ALA A 290 6.85 -1.88 -11.21
C ALA A 290 7.05 -0.54 -11.95
N ALA A 291 6.08 0.36 -11.93
CA ALA A 291 6.22 1.67 -12.54
C ALA A 291 7.08 2.61 -11.68
N PRO A 292 7.91 3.46 -12.29
CA PRO A 292 8.73 4.43 -11.57
C PRO A 292 7.89 5.66 -11.14
N ILE A 293 6.88 5.42 -10.30
CA ILE A 293 5.93 6.41 -9.79
C ILE A 293 6.12 6.55 -8.29
N GLY A 294 6.24 7.78 -7.81
CA GLY A 294 6.18 8.15 -6.40
C GLY A 294 5.00 9.06 -6.16
N ALA A 295 4.34 8.90 -5.01
CA ALA A 295 3.29 9.83 -4.58
C ALA A 295 3.16 9.82 -3.06
N VAL A 296 2.76 10.97 -2.54
CA VAL A 296 2.36 11.16 -1.15
C VAL A 296 1.21 12.16 -1.09
N ALA A 297 0.12 11.75 -0.47
CA ALA A 297 -0.96 12.67 -0.13
C ALA A 297 -1.00 12.91 1.38
N ARG A 298 -1.59 14.04 1.77
CA ARG A 298 -1.84 14.41 3.15
C ARG A 298 -3.11 15.24 3.25
N VAL A 299 -3.80 15.09 4.37
CA VAL A 299 -4.91 15.96 4.76
C VAL A 299 -4.36 16.93 5.79
N GLU A 300 -4.61 18.19 5.57
CA GLU A 300 -4.18 19.28 6.44
C GLU A 300 -5.33 20.27 6.67
N ASP A 301 -5.25 21.08 7.72
CA ASP A 301 -6.21 22.14 7.94
C ASP A 301 -6.00 23.27 6.92
N GLY A 302 -7.08 23.65 6.25
CA GLY A 302 -7.13 24.80 5.36
C GLY A 302 -8.02 25.90 5.92
N ILE A 303 -7.89 27.10 5.36
CA ILE A 303 -8.73 28.24 5.70
C ILE A 303 -9.60 28.59 4.50
N VAL A 304 -10.91 28.65 4.71
CA VAL A 304 -11.89 29.14 3.74
C VAL A 304 -12.29 30.54 4.17
N PRO A 305 -11.98 31.60 3.38
CA PRO A 305 -12.35 32.97 3.70
C PRO A 305 -13.86 33.13 3.82
N GLY A 306 -14.31 33.86 4.84
CA GLY A 306 -15.72 34.18 5.00
C GLY A 306 -16.18 35.16 3.92
N GLU A 307 -17.36 34.93 3.35
CA GLU A 307 -18.01 35.85 2.41
C GLU A 307 -18.69 37.01 3.15
N ASP A 308 -18.79 38.19 2.50
CA ASP A 308 -19.52 39.37 2.99
C ASP A 308 -19.16 39.82 4.43
N GLY A 309 -17.91 39.59 4.87
CA GLY A 309 -17.44 39.97 6.20
C GLY A 309 -17.71 38.93 7.29
N ALA A 310 -18.18 37.76 6.94
CA ALA A 310 -18.22 36.62 7.85
C ALA A 310 -16.79 36.18 8.25
N PRO A 311 -16.59 35.57 9.43
CA PRO A 311 -15.29 35.08 9.84
C PRO A 311 -14.83 33.93 8.95
N ASP A 312 -13.49 33.81 8.77
CA ASP A 312 -12.89 32.67 8.13
C ASP A 312 -13.24 31.37 8.87
N ARG A 313 -13.42 30.28 8.12
CA ARG A 313 -13.73 28.96 8.66
C ARG A 313 -12.59 28.00 8.33
N THR A 314 -12.31 27.09 9.26
CA THR A 314 -11.38 25.98 9.00
C THR A 314 -12.12 24.85 8.29
N ALA A 315 -11.50 24.32 7.25
CA ALA A 315 -12.00 23.14 6.55
C ALA A 315 -10.82 22.30 6.05
N PRO A 316 -10.99 20.99 5.84
CA PRO A 316 -9.92 20.14 5.36
C PRO A 316 -9.41 20.55 3.98
N ARG A 317 -8.11 20.35 3.77
CA ARG A 317 -7.43 20.47 2.48
C ARG A 317 -6.64 19.22 2.20
N ILE A 318 -6.81 18.65 1.00
CA ILE A 318 -6.01 17.51 0.57
C ILE A 318 -4.92 18.02 -0.37
N VAL A 319 -3.68 17.61 -0.12
CA VAL A 319 -2.52 17.90 -0.97
C VAL A 319 -1.96 16.59 -1.49
N LEU A 320 -1.66 16.52 -2.79
CA LEU A 320 -1.03 15.36 -3.44
C LEU A 320 0.22 15.82 -4.18
N ASP A 321 1.37 15.33 -3.73
CA ASP A 321 2.66 15.47 -4.40
C ASP A 321 3.00 14.15 -5.10
N ALA A 322 3.31 14.22 -6.40
CA ALA A 322 3.56 13.02 -7.17
C ALA A 322 4.68 13.20 -8.20
N MET A 323 5.27 12.10 -8.64
CA MET A 323 6.24 12.08 -9.73
C MET A 323 6.09 10.84 -10.60
N VAL A 324 6.43 11.00 -11.88
CA VAL A 324 6.63 9.91 -12.85
C VAL A 324 8.01 10.09 -13.47
N ALA A 325 8.80 9.03 -13.55
CA ALA A 325 10.17 9.09 -14.02
C ALA A 325 10.46 8.11 -15.16
N ALA A 326 11.49 8.42 -15.96
CA ALA A 326 12.16 7.42 -16.79
C ALA A 326 13.01 6.50 -15.91
N LEU A 327 13.09 5.21 -16.24
CA LEU A 327 13.83 4.21 -15.45
C LEU A 327 15.32 4.50 -15.33
N ASP A 328 15.88 5.22 -16.31
CA ASP A 328 17.29 5.63 -16.32
C ASP A 328 17.54 6.93 -15.54
N GLY A 329 16.51 7.54 -14.96
CA GLY A 329 16.60 8.80 -14.22
C GLY A 329 16.79 10.04 -15.09
N SER A 330 16.83 9.90 -16.42
CA SER A 330 17.09 11.01 -17.35
C SER A 330 15.98 12.07 -17.37
N ARG A 331 14.76 11.70 -16.99
CA ARG A 331 13.61 12.60 -16.93
C ARG A 331 12.72 12.25 -15.76
N ILE A 332 12.39 13.24 -14.95
CA ILE A 332 11.40 13.16 -13.87
C ILE A 332 10.38 14.28 -14.09
N LEU A 333 9.11 13.91 -14.19
CA LEU A 333 7.99 14.83 -14.15
C LEU A 333 7.50 14.87 -12.70
N ARG A 334 7.30 16.07 -12.14
CA ARG A 334 6.72 16.27 -10.81
C ARG A 334 5.45 17.10 -10.94
N GLN A 335 4.45 16.76 -10.16
CA GLN A 335 3.19 17.50 -10.03
C GLN A 335 2.85 17.62 -8.55
N SER A 336 2.38 18.80 -8.16
CA SER A 336 1.78 19.05 -6.86
C SER A 336 0.42 19.71 -7.08
N SER A 337 -0.60 19.17 -6.48
CA SER A 337 -1.95 19.74 -6.56
C SER A 337 -2.66 19.62 -5.24
N SER A 338 -3.65 20.45 -5.01
CA SER A 338 -4.45 20.40 -3.79
C SER A 338 -5.90 20.76 -4.07
N VAL A 339 -6.79 20.26 -3.25
CA VAL A 339 -8.20 20.61 -3.21
C VAL A 339 -8.55 21.10 -1.80
N GLN A 340 -9.13 22.30 -1.72
CA GLN A 340 -9.71 22.85 -0.50
C GLN A 340 -11.17 22.41 -0.46
N LEU A 341 -11.61 21.83 0.65
CA LEU A 341 -13.02 21.48 0.84
C LEU A 341 -13.79 22.65 1.44
N ASP A 342 -15.09 22.61 1.28
CA ASP A 342 -15.98 23.52 1.97
C ASP A 342 -16.09 23.16 3.46
N PRO A 343 -16.38 24.12 4.33
CA PRO A 343 -16.71 23.84 5.72
C PRO A 343 -17.98 23.00 5.82
N VAL A 344 -18.12 22.24 6.91
CA VAL A 344 -19.36 21.49 7.20
C VAL A 344 -20.56 22.42 7.09
N PRO A 345 -21.61 22.04 6.34
CA PRO A 345 -22.85 22.80 6.24
C PRO A 345 -23.46 23.12 7.61
N ASP A 346 -24.01 24.33 7.78
CA ASP A 346 -24.48 24.78 9.07
C ASP A 346 -25.63 23.94 9.65
N ASP A 347 -26.44 23.35 8.79
CA ASP A 347 -27.54 22.43 9.14
C ASP A 347 -27.06 21.06 9.66
N LEU A 348 -25.82 20.65 9.35
CA LEU A 348 -25.22 19.42 9.84
C LEU A 348 -24.38 19.63 11.10
N VAL A 349 -24.01 20.87 11.44
CA VAL A 349 -23.15 21.17 12.62
C VAL A 349 -23.81 20.73 13.95
N GLU A 350 -25.14 20.74 14.01
CA GLU A 350 -25.90 20.35 15.22
C GLU A 350 -25.99 18.82 15.43
N ASP A 351 -25.69 18.01 14.38
CA ASP A 351 -25.64 16.56 14.45
C ASP A 351 -24.21 16.05 14.18
N PRO A 352 -23.41 15.76 15.21
CA PRO A 352 -22.01 15.35 15.05
C PRO A 352 -21.82 14.06 14.23
N ALA A 353 -22.79 13.15 14.24
CA ALA A 353 -22.71 11.90 13.48
C ALA A 353 -22.85 12.17 11.98
N GLN A 354 -23.89 12.94 11.60
CA GLN A 354 -24.09 13.33 10.20
C GLN A 354 -22.95 14.23 9.69
N ALA A 355 -22.45 15.13 10.54
CA ALA A 355 -21.29 15.97 10.18
C ALA A 355 -20.05 15.12 9.89
N GLN A 356 -19.78 14.10 10.70
CA GLN A 356 -18.65 13.19 10.53
C GLN A 356 -18.77 12.35 9.25
N GLU A 357 -19.94 11.82 8.97
CA GLU A 357 -20.25 11.10 7.76
C GLU A 357 -20.05 11.97 6.52
N TRP A 358 -20.62 13.18 6.51
CA TRP A 358 -20.44 14.14 5.43
C TRP A 358 -18.97 14.50 5.18
N ILE A 359 -18.18 14.69 6.26
CA ILE A 359 -16.74 14.94 6.17
C ILE A 359 -16.05 13.75 5.50
N SER A 360 -16.32 12.54 5.96
CA SER A 360 -15.72 11.32 5.43
C SER A 360 -15.98 11.16 3.94
N ASP A 361 -17.23 11.23 3.52
CA ASP A 361 -17.64 11.06 2.13
C ASP A 361 -17.06 12.13 1.22
N THR A 362 -17.15 13.40 1.67
CA THR A 362 -16.61 14.52 0.90
C THR A 362 -15.09 14.40 0.72
N LEU A 363 -14.38 13.98 1.76
CA LEU A 363 -12.93 13.76 1.71
C LEU A 363 -12.56 12.64 0.73
N HIS A 364 -13.24 11.50 0.79
CA HIS A 364 -12.95 10.36 -0.10
C HIS A 364 -13.23 10.69 -1.56
N MET A 365 -14.36 11.32 -1.86
CA MET A 365 -14.68 11.76 -3.23
C MET A 365 -13.65 12.77 -3.76
N ALA A 366 -13.27 13.75 -2.94
CA ALA A 366 -12.30 14.76 -3.34
C ALA A 366 -10.90 14.16 -3.54
N ALA A 367 -10.51 13.19 -2.70
CA ALA A 367 -9.24 12.47 -2.82
C ALA A 367 -9.16 11.67 -4.12
N GLY A 368 -10.20 10.92 -4.45
CA GLY A 368 -10.30 10.19 -5.72
C GLY A 368 -10.18 11.12 -6.93
N ALA A 369 -10.96 12.21 -6.92
CA ALA A 369 -10.94 13.22 -7.99
C ALA A 369 -9.56 13.90 -8.11
N LEU A 370 -8.89 14.22 -7.01
CA LEU A 370 -7.55 14.81 -7.00
C LEU A 370 -6.52 13.85 -7.61
N GLY A 371 -6.57 12.56 -7.26
CA GLY A 371 -5.68 11.54 -7.82
C GLY A 371 -5.83 11.42 -9.34
N VAL A 372 -7.06 11.39 -9.84
CA VAL A 372 -7.36 11.38 -11.28
C VAL A 372 -6.87 12.65 -11.96
N HIS A 373 -7.13 13.82 -11.37
CA HIS A 373 -6.68 15.11 -11.91
C HIS A 373 -5.15 15.16 -12.09
N VAL A 374 -4.38 14.75 -11.08
CA VAL A 374 -2.91 14.73 -11.13
C VAL A 374 -2.42 13.72 -12.18
N ALA A 375 -3.07 12.56 -12.30
CA ALA A 375 -2.75 11.57 -13.33
C ALA A 375 -2.94 12.14 -14.74
N GLU A 376 -4.03 12.86 -14.99
CA GLU A 376 -4.31 13.50 -16.29
C GLU A 376 -3.30 14.59 -16.61
N ALA A 377 -2.86 15.36 -15.61
CA ALA A 377 -1.78 16.32 -15.77
C ALA A 377 -0.46 15.65 -16.22
N PHE A 378 -0.13 14.48 -15.68
CA PHE A 378 1.02 13.69 -16.12
C PHE A 378 0.86 13.18 -17.55
N VAL A 379 -0.32 12.68 -17.91
CA VAL A 379 -0.60 12.24 -19.29
C VAL A 379 -0.44 13.41 -20.27
N ALA A 380 -0.99 14.57 -19.94
CA ALA A 380 -0.85 15.79 -20.75
C ALA A 380 0.64 16.25 -20.87
N ALA A 381 1.44 16.09 -19.80
CA ALA A 381 2.87 16.39 -19.80
C ALA A 381 3.73 15.33 -20.54
N GLY A 382 3.11 14.30 -21.11
CA GLY A 382 3.78 13.26 -21.90
C GLY A 382 4.37 12.12 -21.07
N ALA A 383 3.83 11.82 -19.89
CA ALA A 383 4.26 10.68 -19.06
C ALA A 383 4.15 9.34 -19.81
N GLY A 384 3.15 9.17 -20.67
CA GLY A 384 2.99 7.98 -21.52
C GLY A 384 4.11 7.74 -22.54
N LEU A 385 4.95 8.74 -22.78
CA LEU A 385 6.13 8.67 -23.67
C LEU A 385 7.41 8.30 -22.92
N LEU A 386 7.37 8.22 -21.58
CA LEU A 386 8.51 7.78 -20.80
C LEU A 386 8.72 6.28 -21.02
N PRO A 387 9.97 5.80 -21.26
CA PRO A 387 10.23 4.38 -21.39
C PRO A 387 9.87 3.67 -20.08
N GLY A 388 8.77 2.91 -20.13
CA GLY A 388 8.34 2.02 -19.07
C GLY A 388 8.88 0.61 -19.27
N PRO A 389 8.71 -0.32 -18.31
CA PRO A 389 8.97 -1.73 -18.54
C PRO A 389 8.16 -2.17 -19.77
N ALA A 390 8.83 -2.84 -20.73
CA ALA A 390 8.21 -3.29 -21.96
C ALA A 390 6.90 -4.01 -21.64
N ARG A 391 5.77 -3.51 -22.15
CA ARG A 391 4.48 -4.19 -22.06
C ARG A 391 4.70 -5.55 -22.68
N GLY A 392 4.51 -6.63 -21.88
CA GLY A 392 4.62 -8.00 -22.38
C GLY A 392 3.82 -8.12 -23.67
N ALA A 393 4.49 -8.50 -24.77
CA ALA A 393 3.88 -8.60 -26.08
C ALA A 393 2.59 -9.42 -25.96
N ARG A 394 1.44 -8.81 -26.24
CA ARG A 394 0.18 -9.53 -26.39
C ARG A 394 0.44 -10.63 -27.41
N ARG A 395 0.37 -11.90 -26.98
CA ARG A 395 0.40 -13.04 -27.91
C ARG A 395 -0.68 -12.78 -28.97
N PRO A 396 -0.33 -12.80 -30.26
CA PRO A 396 -1.36 -12.68 -31.29
C PRO A 396 -2.34 -13.83 -31.09
N ALA A 397 -3.63 -13.52 -31.06
CA ALA A 397 -4.72 -14.49 -31.01
C ALA A 397 -4.47 -15.52 -32.13
N ALA A 398 -4.38 -16.80 -31.78
CA ALA A 398 -4.28 -17.89 -32.73
C ALA A 398 -5.46 -17.80 -33.70
N ARG A 399 -5.17 -17.52 -34.97
CA ARG A 399 -6.15 -17.60 -36.04
C ARG A 399 -6.62 -19.05 -36.10
N GLY A 400 -7.90 -19.28 -35.78
CA GLY A 400 -8.54 -20.55 -36.00
C GLY A 400 -8.39 -20.95 -37.46
N SER A 401 -7.72 -22.07 -37.71
CA SER A 401 -7.73 -22.73 -39.02
C SER A 401 -9.14 -23.30 -39.24
N ALA A 402 -9.95 -22.60 -40.02
CA ALA A 402 -11.07 -23.21 -40.70
C ALA A 402 -10.52 -24.20 -41.72
N GLY A 403 -10.61 -25.50 -41.44
CA GLY A 403 -10.37 -26.60 -42.37
C GLY A 403 -11.73 -27.01 -42.90
N GLY A 404 -11.97 -26.70 -44.17
CA GLY A 404 -13.08 -27.25 -44.94
C GLY A 404 -12.73 -28.61 -45.48
N THR A 405 -13.79 -29.27 -45.84
CA THR A 405 -14.12 -30.56 -46.50
C THR A 405 -14.18 -31.77 -45.62
#